data_a1a0a75f0431fe5334e72fec924fed4f
#
_entry.id   a1a0a75f0431fe5334e72fec924fed4f
#
_cell.length_a   1.000
_cell.length_b   1.000
_cell.length_c   1.000
_cell.angle_alpha   90.00
_cell.angle_beta   90.00
_cell.angle_gamma   90.00
#
_symmetry.space_group_name_H-M   'P 1'
#
loop_
_entity.id
_entity.type
_entity.pdbx_description
1 polymer ?
#
loop_
_entity_poly.entity_id
_entity_poly.type
_entity_poly.pdbx_seq_one_letter_code
_entity_poly.pdbx_strand_id
1 'polypeptide(L)'
;GGVGMASKVTEDEVSEIFKLIDDKKNFVLNGGAGSGKTYSLVSIINEIYSQNPLSKIACITYTNAAVHEIENRVANKKLKIATIHDFLWENIYSYQKELKETLVEGINKQIFKNIKVETPYDNNFQDGIKYTEHLRIDYGEISHDEIIILANQMFEKYPKLCSILNNKYDFIFVDEYQDTFSEVVKILLDFLPRGDNVNKCIIGFFGDSMQ
;
A
#
# COMPACT_ATOMS: atom_id res chain seq x y z
N GLY A 1 5.85 35.35 19.39
CA GLY A 1 4.96 34.24 19.42
C GLY A 1 5.48 33.11 18.56
N GLY A 2 6.21 32.19 19.16
CA GLY A 2 6.71 31.03 18.46
C GLY A 2 5.57 30.08 18.14
N VAL A 3 5.05 30.15 16.94
CA VAL A 3 4.15 29.16 16.43
C VAL A 3 4.98 27.90 16.17
N GLY A 4 4.59 26.79 16.80
CA GLY A 4 5.31 25.56 16.81
C GLY A 4 5.90 25.14 15.47
N MET A 5 7.18 25.36 15.33
CA MET A 5 7.98 24.79 14.22
C MET A 5 8.21 23.30 14.41
N ALA A 6 7.74 22.72 15.53
CA ALA A 6 7.92 21.30 15.88
C ALA A 6 7.11 20.32 15.00
N SER A 7 6.12 20.83 14.23
CA SER A 7 5.26 20.00 13.37
C SER A 7 5.58 20.10 11.88
N LYS A 8 6.52 20.95 11.46
CA LYS A 8 6.90 21.10 10.07
C LYS A 8 8.21 20.38 9.80
N VAL A 9 8.21 19.56 8.77
CA VAL A 9 9.44 19.00 8.22
C VAL A 9 10.29 20.17 7.74
N THR A 10 11.54 20.20 8.15
CA THR A 10 12.47 21.25 7.73
C THR A 10 12.82 21.09 6.25
N GLU A 11 13.24 22.18 5.62
CA GLU A 11 13.76 22.13 4.25
C GLU A 11 14.92 21.15 4.12
N ASP A 12 15.73 21.00 5.19
CA ASP A 12 16.85 20.06 5.23
C ASP A 12 16.36 18.60 5.17
N GLU A 13 15.27 18.26 5.86
CA GLU A 13 14.70 16.91 5.81
C GLU A 13 14.13 16.58 4.43
N VAL A 14 13.44 17.53 3.81
CA VAL A 14 12.95 17.38 2.43
C VAL A 14 14.12 17.19 1.46
N SER A 15 15.19 17.99 1.61
CA SER A 15 16.40 17.87 0.79
C SER A 15 17.06 16.49 0.94
N GLU A 16 17.12 15.95 2.17
CA GLU A 16 17.67 14.60 2.39
C GLU A 16 16.80 13.52 1.73
N ILE A 17 15.48 13.67 1.77
CA ILE A 17 14.57 12.73 1.11
C ILE A 17 14.82 12.75 -0.40
N PHE A 18 14.98 13.91 -1.02
CA PHE A 18 15.24 14.00 -2.44
C PHE A 18 16.60 13.41 -2.82
N LYS A 19 17.60 13.48 -1.95
CA LYS A 19 18.87 12.75 -2.15
C LYS A 19 18.64 11.24 -2.16
N LEU A 20 17.81 10.73 -1.25
CA LEU A 20 17.47 9.31 -1.20
C LEU A 20 16.70 8.89 -2.47
N ILE A 21 15.78 9.71 -2.91
CA ILE A 21 15.02 9.49 -4.16
C ILE A 21 15.95 9.45 -5.37
N ASP A 22 16.90 10.38 -5.47
CA ASP A 22 17.88 10.42 -6.56
C ASP A 22 18.76 9.16 -6.55
N ASP A 23 19.05 8.61 -5.37
CA ASP A 23 19.80 7.38 -5.20
C ASP A 23 18.93 6.11 -5.31
N LYS A 24 17.64 6.26 -5.66
CA LYS A 24 16.67 5.16 -5.77
C LYS A 24 16.51 4.37 -4.48
N LYS A 25 16.52 5.05 -3.33
CA LYS A 25 16.38 4.42 -2.01
C LYS A 25 15.00 4.65 -1.42
N ASN A 26 14.50 3.64 -0.71
CA ASN A 26 13.32 3.77 0.12
C ASN A 26 13.62 4.66 1.33
N PHE A 27 12.59 5.26 1.92
CA PHE A 27 12.79 6.16 3.04
C PHE A 27 11.63 6.11 4.04
N VAL A 28 11.90 6.57 5.24
CA VAL A 28 10.91 6.80 6.30
C VAL A 28 11.02 8.26 6.72
N LEU A 29 9.89 8.95 6.73
CA LEU A 29 9.80 10.30 7.27
C LEU A 29 8.96 10.28 8.53
N ASN A 30 9.60 10.50 9.67
CA ASN A 30 8.92 10.63 10.95
C ASN A 30 8.58 12.11 11.18
N GLY A 31 7.29 12.40 11.23
CA GLY A 31 6.80 13.72 11.61
C GLY A 31 6.43 13.76 13.08
N GLY A 32 6.39 14.95 13.67
CA GLY A 32 5.81 15.14 14.98
C GLY A 32 4.30 14.92 14.97
N ALA A 33 3.71 14.71 16.14
CA ALA A 33 2.28 14.57 16.30
C ALA A 33 1.53 15.78 15.71
N GLY A 34 0.45 15.51 14.95
CA GLY A 34 -0.41 16.54 14.40
C GLY A 34 -0.38 16.66 12.88
N SER A 35 -0.81 17.80 12.35
CA SER A 35 -1.04 18.04 10.92
C SER A 35 0.22 18.12 10.05
N GLY A 36 1.41 18.08 10.64
CA GLY A 36 2.67 18.24 9.90
C GLY A 36 2.97 17.08 8.95
N LYS A 37 2.48 15.88 9.23
CA LYS A 37 2.69 14.70 8.39
C LYS A 37 2.03 14.82 7.02
N THR A 38 0.75 15.18 6.99
CA THR A 38 0.01 15.36 5.74
C THR A 38 0.62 16.49 4.91
N TYR A 39 1.06 17.56 5.57
CA TYR A 39 1.75 18.65 4.91
C TYR A 39 3.04 18.18 4.24
N SER A 40 3.84 17.38 4.92
CA SER A 40 5.11 16.86 4.40
C SER A 40 4.89 15.92 3.22
N LEU A 41 3.92 15.02 3.33
CA LEU A 41 3.55 14.09 2.27
C LEU A 41 3.10 14.85 1.02
N VAL A 42 2.18 15.80 1.18
CA VAL A 42 1.69 16.63 0.08
C VAL A 42 2.81 17.45 -0.55
N SER A 43 3.69 18.03 0.26
CA SER A 43 4.83 18.80 -0.24
C SER A 43 5.78 17.97 -1.09
N ILE A 44 6.08 16.75 -0.66
CA ILE A 44 6.95 15.83 -1.40
C ILE A 44 6.28 15.42 -2.71
N ILE A 45 5.00 15.08 -2.69
CA ILE A 45 4.26 14.71 -3.89
C ILE A 45 4.25 15.86 -4.90
N ASN A 46 3.94 17.07 -4.45
CA ASN A 46 3.91 18.24 -5.32
C ASN A 46 5.29 18.56 -5.91
N GLU A 47 6.35 18.41 -5.12
CA GLU A 47 7.72 18.63 -5.60
C GLU A 47 8.13 17.59 -6.65
N ILE A 48 7.76 16.31 -6.44
CA ILE A 48 8.01 15.27 -7.45
C ILE A 48 7.32 15.61 -8.76
N TYR A 49 6.04 16.02 -8.72
CA TYR A 49 5.32 16.39 -9.93
C TYR A 49 5.87 17.67 -10.57
N SER A 50 6.42 18.59 -9.77
CA SER A 50 7.08 19.79 -10.28
C SER A 50 8.33 19.42 -11.10
N GLN A 51 9.10 18.45 -10.63
CA GLN A 51 10.30 17.98 -11.33
C GLN A 51 9.98 17.08 -12.52
N ASN A 52 8.97 16.21 -12.37
CA ASN A 52 8.52 15.30 -13.43
C ASN A 52 7.01 15.12 -13.36
N PRO A 53 6.25 15.87 -14.17
CA PRO A 53 4.78 15.76 -14.17
C PRO A 53 4.23 14.41 -14.58
N LEU A 54 5.04 13.56 -15.21
CA LEU A 54 4.65 12.23 -15.67
C LEU A 54 4.94 11.14 -14.64
N SER A 55 5.47 11.49 -13.47
CA SER A 55 5.71 10.53 -12.40
C SER A 55 4.43 9.80 -12.01
N LYS A 56 4.56 8.49 -11.80
CA LYS A 56 3.45 7.62 -11.40
C LYS A 56 3.54 7.40 -9.89
N ILE A 57 2.63 8.02 -9.15
CA ILE A 57 2.63 8.00 -7.69
C ILE A 57 1.35 7.36 -7.17
N ALA A 58 1.49 6.42 -6.24
CA ALA A 58 0.39 5.92 -5.42
C ALA A 58 0.58 6.39 -3.98
N CYS A 59 -0.49 6.84 -3.35
CA CYS A 59 -0.52 7.19 -1.95
C CYS A 59 -1.55 6.31 -1.24
N ILE A 60 -1.11 5.61 -0.22
CA ILE A 60 -1.91 4.65 0.53
C ILE A 60 -2.21 5.22 1.91
N THR A 61 -3.48 5.19 2.30
CA THR A 61 -3.93 5.66 3.59
C THR A 61 -4.79 4.61 4.29
N TYR A 62 -5.21 4.91 5.53
CA TYR A 62 -6.07 4.00 6.29
C TYR A 62 -7.55 4.26 6.13
N THR A 63 -7.94 5.50 5.85
CA THR A 63 -9.35 5.91 5.90
C THR A 63 -9.74 6.69 4.65
N ASN A 64 -11.01 6.63 4.31
CA ASN A 64 -11.57 7.44 3.23
C ASN A 64 -11.47 8.93 3.52
N ALA A 65 -11.55 9.34 4.78
CA ALA A 65 -11.36 10.73 5.17
C ALA A 65 -9.95 11.22 4.82
N ALA A 66 -8.92 10.40 5.09
CA ALA A 66 -7.54 10.73 4.72
C ALA A 66 -7.36 10.79 3.21
N VAL A 67 -8.01 9.87 2.46
CA VAL A 67 -8.02 9.91 0.99
C VAL A 67 -8.52 11.27 0.51
N HIS A 68 -9.68 11.70 0.99
CA HIS A 68 -10.28 12.98 0.59
C HIS A 68 -9.43 14.19 0.96
N GLU A 69 -8.81 14.16 2.13
CA GLU A 69 -7.92 15.24 2.56
C GLU A 69 -6.73 15.42 1.62
N ILE A 70 -6.09 14.33 1.23
CA ILE A 70 -4.94 14.36 0.31
C ILE A 70 -5.40 14.77 -1.09
N GLU A 71 -6.51 14.24 -1.59
CA GLU A 71 -7.08 14.61 -2.89
C GLU A 71 -7.30 16.12 -3.01
N ASN A 72 -7.79 16.74 -1.95
CA ASN A 72 -8.06 18.18 -1.94
C ASN A 72 -6.79 19.03 -1.92
N ARG A 73 -5.67 18.50 -1.47
CA ARG A 73 -4.41 19.24 -1.34
C ARG A 73 -3.44 19.04 -2.49
N VAL A 74 -3.61 18.00 -3.29
CA VAL A 74 -2.75 17.70 -4.44
C VAL A 74 -3.43 18.14 -5.71
N ALA A 75 -2.78 19.02 -6.46
CA ALA A 75 -3.35 19.58 -7.69
C ALA A 75 -3.38 18.56 -8.83
N ASN A 76 -2.40 17.65 -8.89
CA ASN A 76 -2.31 16.68 -9.98
C ASN A 76 -3.31 15.55 -9.78
N LYS A 77 -4.29 15.44 -10.66
CA LYS A 77 -5.36 14.44 -10.58
C LYS A 77 -4.94 13.04 -11.05
N LYS A 78 -3.73 12.87 -11.54
CA LYS A 78 -3.18 11.55 -11.91
C LYS A 78 -2.68 10.77 -10.69
N LEU A 79 -2.54 11.43 -9.54
CA LEU A 79 -2.17 10.76 -8.30
C LEU A 79 -3.19 9.67 -7.97
N LYS A 80 -2.70 8.45 -7.76
CA LYS A 80 -3.53 7.36 -7.24
C LYS A 80 -3.57 7.48 -5.72
N ILE A 81 -4.76 7.65 -5.16
CA ILE A 81 -4.97 7.68 -3.72
C ILE A 81 -6.00 6.62 -3.38
N ALA A 82 -5.70 5.77 -2.43
CA ALA A 82 -6.60 4.70 -2.01
C ALA A 82 -6.32 4.30 -0.57
N THR A 83 -7.31 3.65 0.06
CA THR A 83 -7.04 2.92 1.30
C THR A 83 -6.16 1.72 1.01
N ILE A 84 -5.50 1.20 2.03
CA ILE A 84 -4.63 0.01 1.91
C ILE A 84 -5.42 -1.15 1.30
N HIS A 85 -6.62 -1.41 1.79
CA HIS A 85 -7.44 -2.54 1.33
C HIS A 85 -7.84 -2.39 -0.15
N ASP A 86 -8.31 -1.22 -0.52
CA ASP A 86 -8.69 -0.94 -1.91
C ASP A 86 -7.49 -1.02 -2.85
N PHE A 87 -6.34 -0.50 -2.43
CA PHE A 87 -5.11 -0.57 -3.22
C PHE A 87 -4.66 -2.00 -3.46
N LEU A 88 -4.63 -2.82 -2.41
CA LEU A 88 -4.24 -4.21 -2.54
C LEU A 88 -5.21 -4.98 -3.42
N TRP A 89 -6.51 -4.81 -3.19
CA TRP A 89 -7.53 -5.49 -3.99
C TRP A 89 -7.45 -5.12 -5.47
N GLU A 90 -7.31 -3.83 -5.78
CA GLU A 90 -7.17 -3.34 -7.16
C GLU A 90 -6.01 -4.01 -7.89
N ASN A 91 -4.93 -4.32 -7.19
CA ASN A 91 -3.73 -4.89 -7.80
C ASN A 91 -3.73 -6.42 -7.87
N ILE A 92 -4.72 -7.10 -7.29
CA ILE A 92 -4.81 -8.57 -7.32
C ILE A 92 -6.12 -9.10 -7.91
N TYR A 93 -7.21 -8.34 -7.91
CA TYR A 93 -8.56 -8.87 -8.18
C TYR A 93 -8.73 -9.50 -9.56
N SER A 94 -8.01 -9.04 -10.54
CA SER A 94 -8.14 -9.54 -11.92
C SER A 94 -7.50 -10.92 -12.13
N TYR A 95 -6.67 -11.37 -11.19
CA TYR A 95 -5.97 -12.65 -11.28
C TYR A 95 -6.77 -13.75 -10.58
N GLN A 96 -7.99 -13.98 -11.06
CA GLN A 96 -8.96 -14.85 -10.39
C GLN A 96 -8.48 -16.30 -10.24
N LYS A 97 -7.81 -16.84 -11.23
CA LYS A 97 -7.27 -18.20 -11.13
C LYS A 97 -6.29 -18.32 -9.96
N GLU A 98 -5.34 -17.43 -9.91
CA GLU A 98 -4.31 -17.38 -8.86
C GLU A 98 -4.91 -17.06 -7.50
N LEU A 99 -5.90 -16.16 -7.46
CA LEU A 99 -6.64 -15.84 -6.23
C LEU A 99 -7.34 -17.06 -5.64
N LYS A 100 -8.05 -17.81 -6.47
CA LYS A 100 -8.78 -19.00 -6.03
C LYS A 100 -7.85 -20.05 -5.48
N GLU A 101 -6.77 -20.35 -6.18
CA GLU A 101 -5.76 -21.31 -5.75
C GLU A 101 -5.09 -20.87 -4.44
N THR A 102 -4.72 -19.60 -4.34
CA THR A 102 -4.05 -19.06 -3.16
C THR A 102 -4.99 -19.03 -1.95
N LEU A 103 -6.26 -18.70 -2.17
CA LEU A 103 -7.26 -18.67 -1.09
C LEU A 103 -7.49 -20.07 -0.53
N VAL A 104 -7.72 -21.06 -1.39
CA VAL A 104 -7.90 -22.45 -0.96
C VAL A 104 -6.67 -22.97 -0.21
N GLU A 105 -5.48 -22.72 -0.76
CA GLU A 105 -4.22 -23.11 -0.11
C GLU A 105 -4.09 -22.48 1.28
N GLY A 106 -4.39 -21.19 1.41
CA GLY A 106 -4.30 -20.48 2.69
C GLY A 106 -5.36 -20.96 3.70
N ILE A 107 -6.56 -21.30 3.24
CA ILE A 107 -7.60 -21.88 4.11
C ILE A 107 -7.11 -23.22 4.66
N ASN A 108 -6.54 -24.07 3.82
CA ASN A 108 -6.04 -25.38 4.24
C ASN A 108 -4.81 -25.28 5.16
N LYS A 109 -4.02 -24.23 5.03
CA LYS A 109 -2.93 -23.92 5.94
C LYS A 109 -3.39 -23.18 7.22
N GLN A 110 -4.67 -22.87 7.30
CA GLN A 110 -5.28 -22.21 8.46
C GLN A 110 -4.66 -20.83 8.78
N ILE A 111 -4.25 -20.08 7.76
CA ILE A 111 -3.68 -18.74 7.95
C ILE A 111 -4.76 -17.64 8.06
N PHE A 112 -6.00 -17.93 7.69
CA PHE A 112 -7.11 -16.98 7.80
C PHE A 112 -7.89 -17.23 9.10
N LYS A 113 -7.60 -16.46 10.12
CA LYS A 113 -8.15 -16.69 11.47
C LYS A 113 -9.67 -16.59 11.55
N ASN A 114 -10.30 -15.84 10.63
CA ASN A 114 -11.76 -15.65 10.63
C ASN A 114 -12.49 -16.67 9.74
N ILE A 115 -11.76 -17.46 8.95
CA ILE A 115 -12.36 -18.51 8.13
C ILE A 115 -12.31 -19.81 8.91
N LYS A 116 -13.49 -20.31 9.28
CA LYS A 116 -13.64 -21.52 10.09
C LYS A 116 -14.46 -22.53 9.28
N VAL A 117 -13.78 -23.43 8.62
CA VAL A 117 -14.36 -24.45 7.77
C VAL A 117 -13.68 -25.79 8.03
N GLU A 118 -14.34 -26.88 7.67
CA GLU A 118 -13.71 -28.19 7.70
C GLU A 118 -12.59 -28.28 6.65
N THR A 119 -11.49 -28.92 7.03
CA THR A 119 -10.35 -29.18 6.16
C THR A 119 -10.21 -30.69 5.89
N PRO A 120 -9.82 -31.13 4.70
CA PRO A 120 -9.44 -30.29 3.55
C PRO A 120 -10.64 -29.54 2.97
N TYR A 121 -10.44 -28.26 2.71
CA TYR A 121 -11.42 -27.38 2.07
C TYR A 121 -11.14 -27.31 0.58
N ASP A 122 -12.17 -27.39 -0.23
CA ASP A 122 -12.10 -27.16 -1.66
C ASP A 122 -13.33 -26.40 -2.11
N ASN A 123 -13.11 -25.47 -3.02
CA ASN A 123 -14.17 -24.69 -3.64
C ASN A 123 -13.63 -24.11 -4.93
N ASN A 124 -14.36 -24.26 -6.02
CA ASN A 124 -13.95 -23.68 -7.30
C ASN A 124 -14.31 -22.20 -7.44
N PHE A 125 -15.06 -21.66 -6.47
CA PHE A 125 -15.50 -20.26 -6.46
C PHE A 125 -16.05 -19.82 -7.82
N GLN A 126 -17.10 -20.49 -8.25
CA GLN A 126 -17.67 -20.36 -9.59
C GLN A 126 -17.96 -18.89 -9.99
N ASP A 127 -18.41 -18.07 -9.04
CA ASP A 127 -18.73 -16.67 -9.29
C ASP A 127 -17.56 -15.72 -9.02
N GLY A 128 -16.36 -16.27 -8.80
CA GLY A 128 -15.16 -15.49 -8.52
C GLY A 128 -15.00 -15.10 -7.06
N ILE A 129 -13.82 -14.57 -6.73
CA ILE A 129 -13.52 -13.98 -5.42
C ILE A 129 -13.91 -12.51 -5.45
N LYS A 130 -14.60 -12.06 -4.42
CA LYS A 130 -15.12 -10.70 -4.32
C LYS A 130 -14.75 -10.09 -2.96
N TYR A 131 -14.39 -8.82 -2.97
CA TYR A 131 -14.18 -8.05 -1.76
C TYR A 131 -15.49 -7.38 -1.37
N THR A 132 -16.03 -7.73 -0.19
CA THR A 132 -17.29 -7.20 0.34
C THR A 132 -17.14 -6.81 1.80
N GLU A 133 -18.19 -6.26 2.39
CA GLU A 133 -18.22 -5.93 3.83
C GLU A 133 -18.35 -7.18 4.71
N HIS A 134 -18.75 -8.31 4.13
CA HIS A 134 -19.06 -9.53 4.88
C HIS A 134 -18.22 -10.70 4.37
N LEU A 135 -17.70 -11.48 5.32
CA LEU A 135 -17.03 -12.74 5.01
C LEU A 135 -18.07 -13.84 4.80
N ARG A 136 -18.21 -14.28 3.57
CA ARG A 136 -19.05 -15.45 3.19
C ARG A 136 -18.24 -16.34 2.26
N ILE A 137 -17.36 -17.16 2.87
CA ILE A 137 -16.34 -17.88 2.11
C ILE A 137 -16.90 -18.83 1.05
N ASP A 138 -18.03 -19.50 1.34
CA ASP A 138 -18.61 -20.44 0.39
C ASP A 138 -19.10 -19.76 -0.90
N TYR A 139 -19.36 -18.46 -0.83
CA TYR A 139 -19.74 -17.64 -1.98
C TYR A 139 -18.55 -16.88 -2.59
N GLY A 140 -17.34 -17.09 -2.07
CA GLY A 140 -16.15 -16.36 -2.54
C GLY A 140 -16.10 -14.92 -2.06
N GLU A 141 -16.88 -14.54 -1.07
CA GLU A 141 -16.87 -13.19 -0.52
C GLU A 141 -15.92 -13.10 0.68
N ILE A 142 -14.95 -12.21 0.58
CA ILE A 142 -13.96 -11.95 1.63
C ILE A 142 -13.99 -10.48 2.02
N SER A 143 -13.55 -10.18 3.23
CA SER A 143 -13.60 -8.82 3.77
C SER A 143 -12.19 -8.31 4.13
N HIS A 144 -12.12 -7.22 4.89
CA HIS A 144 -10.88 -6.47 5.14
C HIS A 144 -9.70 -7.33 5.59
N ASP A 145 -9.91 -8.19 6.59
CA ASP A 145 -8.79 -8.96 7.17
C ASP A 145 -8.23 -9.97 6.17
N GLU A 146 -9.09 -10.59 5.39
CA GLU A 146 -8.68 -11.59 4.40
C GLU A 146 -7.94 -10.95 3.23
N ILE A 147 -8.30 -9.74 2.83
CA ILE A 147 -7.62 -9.03 1.73
C ILE A 147 -6.14 -8.84 2.04
N ILE A 148 -5.79 -8.42 3.26
CA ILE A 148 -4.40 -8.19 3.68
C ILE A 148 -3.59 -9.48 3.57
N ILE A 149 -4.14 -10.58 4.11
CA ILE A 149 -3.46 -11.88 4.13
C ILE A 149 -3.36 -12.46 2.72
N LEU A 150 -4.46 -12.39 1.96
CA LEU A 150 -4.48 -12.90 0.59
C LEU A 150 -3.49 -12.15 -0.31
N ALA A 151 -3.46 -10.81 -0.22
CA ALA A 151 -2.50 -10.01 -0.98
C ALA A 151 -1.07 -10.38 -0.62
N ASN A 152 -0.76 -10.52 0.68
CA ASN A 152 0.57 -10.94 1.11
C ASN A 152 0.96 -12.27 0.47
N GLN A 153 0.08 -13.27 0.49
CA GLN A 153 0.34 -14.58 -0.12
C GLN A 153 0.49 -14.50 -1.63
N MET A 154 -0.31 -13.66 -2.29
CA MET A 154 -0.23 -13.48 -3.74
C MET A 154 1.10 -12.87 -4.16
N PHE A 155 1.55 -11.81 -3.52
CA PHE A 155 2.81 -11.16 -3.84
C PHE A 155 4.02 -12.03 -3.49
N GLU A 156 3.93 -12.81 -2.42
CA GLU A 156 4.99 -13.77 -2.08
C GLU A 156 5.12 -14.87 -3.14
N LYS A 157 4.00 -15.41 -3.57
CA LYS A 157 3.95 -16.57 -4.46
C LYS A 157 4.24 -16.22 -5.93
N TYR A 158 3.85 -15.02 -6.37
CA TYR A 158 3.90 -14.63 -7.77
C TYR A 158 4.82 -13.42 -8.00
N PRO A 159 6.13 -13.65 -8.28
CA PRO A 159 7.05 -12.54 -8.58
C PRO A 159 6.62 -11.66 -9.75
N LYS A 160 5.83 -12.21 -10.68
CA LYS A 160 5.29 -11.43 -11.80
C LYS A 160 4.35 -10.31 -11.33
N LEU A 161 3.58 -10.54 -10.26
CA LEU A 161 2.77 -9.47 -9.67
C LEU A 161 3.64 -8.35 -9.13
N CYS A 162 4.77 -8.69 -8.53
CA CYS A 162 5.74 -7.70 -8.06
C CYS A 162 6.31 -6.89 -9.21
N SER A 163 6.64 -7.53 -10.33
CA SER A 163 7.13 -6.86 -11.53
C SER A 163 6.09 -5.89 -12.10
N ILE A 164 4.84 -6.30 -12.13
CA ILE A 164 3.73 -5.46 -12.62
C ILE A 164 3.58 -4.22 -11.73
N LEU A 165 3.61 -4.40 -10.42
CA LEU A 165 3.46 -3.28 -9.48
C LEU A 165 4.67 -2.32 -9.55
N ASN A 166 5.89 -2.84 -9.64
CA ASN A 166 7.10 -2.05 -9.84
C ASN A 166 7.04 -1.17 -11.09
N ASN A 167 6.47 -1.69 -12.16
CA ASN A 167 6.35 -0.95 -13.42
C ASN A 167 5.16 -0.01 -13.46
N LYS A 168 4.16 -0.24 -12.61
CA LYS A 168 2.97 0.60 -12.55
C LYS A 168 3.19 1.91 -11.83
N TYR A 169 4.07 1.93 -10.81
CA TYR A 169 4.33 3.11 -9.99
C TYR A 169 5.82 3.37 -9.84
N ASP A 170 6.21 4.64 -9.95
CA ASP A 170 7.56 5.11 -9.62
C ASP A 170 7.72 5.26 -8.10
N PHE A 171 6.61 5.59 -7.42
CA PHE A 171 6.58 5.81 -5.98
C PHE A 171 5.31 5.21 -5.39
N ILE A 172 5.47 4.55 -4.24
CA ILE A 172 4.35 4.17 -3.36
C ILE A 172 4.61 4.79 -2.00
N PHE A 173 3.75 5.70 -1.59
CA PHE A 173 3.82 6.37 -0.29
C PHE A 173 2.74 5.81 0.64
N VAL A 174 3.15 5.47 1.85
CA VAL A 174 2.26 4.94 2.89
C VAL A 174 2.17 5.95 4.01
N ASP A 175 0.99 6.52 4.18
CA ASP A 175 0.70 7.43 5.28
C ASP A 175 0.34 6.64 6.55
N GLU A 176 0.65 7.20 7.73
CA GLU A 176 0.39 6.55 9.01
C GLU A 176 1.03 5.16 9.10
N TYR A 177 2.30 5.03 8.66
CA TYR A 177 2.96 3.72 8.55
C TYR A 177 3.04 2.96 9.87
N GLN A 178 3.04 3.66 11.02
CA GLN A 178 3.06 3.04 12.34
C GLN A 178 1.84 2.14 12.59
N ASP A 179 0.73 2.41 11.91
CA ASP A 179 -0.49 1.60 11.99
C ASP A 179 -0.52 0.50 10.91
N THR A 180 0.52 0.41 10.10
CA THR A 180 0.55 -0.50 8.95
C THR A 180 0.75 -1.95 9.39
N PHE A 181 0.02 -2.86 8.75
CA PHE A 181 0.14 -4.29 8.97
C PHE A 181 1.51 -4.80 8.50
N SER A 182 2.10 -5.73 9.26
CA SER A 182 3.38 -6.34 8.91
C SER A 182 3.33 -7.03 7.54
N GLU A 183 2.20 -7.60 7.18
CA GLU A 183 1.97 -8.23 5.88
C GLU A 183 2.12 -7.25 4.72
N VAL A 184 1.67 -6.02 4.90
CA VAL A 184 1.79 -4.95 3.88
C VAL A 184 3.25 -4.49 3.78
N VAL A 185 3.92 -4.31 4.90
CA VAL A 185 5.34 -3.94 4.92
C VAL A 185 6.18 -4.99 4.20
N LYS A 186 5.90 -6.27 4.41
CA LYS A 186 6.59 -7.36 3.70
C LYS A 186 6.36 -7.30 2.19
N ILE A 187 5.14 -7.01 1.75
CA ILE A 187 4.86 -6.85 0.32
C ILE A 187 5.78 -5.77 -0.27
N LEU A 188 5.83 -4.61 0.36
CA LEU A 188 6.52 -3.45 -0.18
C LEU A 188 8.04 -3.55 -0.08
N LEU A 189 8.58 -4.11 1.01
CA LEU A 189 10.01 -4.14 1.27
C LEU A 189 10.68 -5.47 0.93
N ASP A 190 9.98 -6.61 1.10
CA ASP A 190 10.58 -7.92 0.92
C ASP A 190 10.22 -8.58 -0.40
N PHE A 191 8.93 -8.50 -0.81
CA PHE A 191 8.46 -9.20 -2.00
C PHE A 191 8.61 -8.37 -3.27
N LEU A 192 8.28 -7.11 -3.22
CA LEU A 192 8.34 -6.21 -4.37
C LEU A 192 9.73 -6.21 -5.04
N PRO A 193 10.86 -6.20 -4.30
CA PRO A 193 12.19 -6.29 -4.91
C PRO A 193 12.50 -7.60 -5.62
N ARG A 194 11.73 -8.66 -5.42
CA ARG A 194 11.91 -9.95 -6.11
C ARG A 194 11.39 -9.93 -7.54
N GLY A 195 10.58 -8.92 -7.88
CA GLY A 195 10.10 -8.75 -9.25
C GLY A 195 11.21 -8.32 -10.17
N ASP A 196 10.95 -8.44 -11.46
CA ASP A 196 11.89 -7.99 -12.49
C ASP A 196 12.02 -6.46 -12.42
N ASN A 197 13.22 -5.97 -12.19
CA ASN A 197 13.50 -4.59 -11.84
C ASN A 197 14.05 -3.77 -13.01
N VAL A 198 13.30 -3.66 -14.08
CA VAL A 198 13.60 -2.65 -15.11
C VAL A 198 13.37 -1.25 -14.54
N ASN A 199 12.39 -1.09 -13.66
CA ASN A 199 12.12 0.13 -12.94
C ASN A 199 11.96 -0.17 -11.45
N LYS A 200 12.72 0.51 -10.59
CA LYS A 200 12.58 0.36 -9.15
C LYS A 200 11.52 1.32 -8.64
N CYS A 201 10.44 0.77 -8.07
CA CYS A 201 9.46 1.55 -7.34
C CYS A 201 10.04 1.94 -5.97
N ILE A 202 10.07 3.24 -5.67
CA ILE A 202 10.56 3.75 -4.40
C ILE A 202 9.43 3.76 -3.40
N ILE A 203 9.66 3.20 -2.21
CA ILE A 203 8.70 3.14 -1.13
C ILE A 203 9.04 4.22 -0.11
N GLY A 204 8.07 5.08 0.21
CA GLY A 204 8.19 6.10 1.24
C GLY A 204 7.15 5.89 2.34
N PHE A 205 7.61 5.84 3.58
CA PHE A 205 6.73 5.71 4.75
C PHE A 205 6.66 7.05 5.49
N PHE A 206 5.45 7.48 5.77
CA PHE A 206 5.19 8.73 6.48
C PHE A 206 4.42 8.41 7.77
N GLY A 207 4.89 8.88 8.89
CA GLY A 207 4.22 8.59 10.12
C GLY A 207 4.86 9.18 11.34
N ASP A 208 4.33 8.80 12.49
CA ASP A 208 4.79 9.22 13.79
C ASP A 208 5.28 7.99 14.56
N SER A 209 6.60 7.90 14.76
CA SER A 209 7.22 6.81 15.51
C SER A 209 6.99 6.88 17.02
N MET A 210 6.36 7.97 17.50
CA MET A 210 6.14 8.22 18.92
C MET A 210 4.82 7.63 19.45
N GLN A 211 4.02 7.04 18.60
CA GLN A 211 2.78 6.38 19.01
C GLN A 211 2.95 4.89 19.27
#